data_50b6d0b88425e0c7f5a1811a08e53d5e
#
_entry.id   50b6d0b88425e0c7f5a1811a08e53d5e
#
_cell.length_a   1.000
_cell.length_b   1.000
_cell.length_c   1.000
_cell.angle_alpha   90.00
_cell.angle_beta   90.00
_cell.angle_gamma   90.00
#
_symmetry.space_group_name_H-M   'P 1'
#
loop_
_entity.id
_entity.type
_entity.pdbx_description
1 polymer ?
#
loop_
_entity_poly.entity_id
_entity_poly.type
_entity_poly.pdbx_seq_one_letter_code
_entity_poly.pdbx_strand_id
1 'polypeptide(L)'
;MAKFHRTCALALALAGSAWAQQPAQAPPATGTHLPTLTPRTHEERERTYQAEHHVILNVLVTDRAGKPVTGLRQSDFTLLDNGQPRKLSSFRAVEGSKGIAPARVVLVLDAVNNTPKDVAGDRKGVEAFLAQSPGRLAFPTSIGILTTAGLTVSEPSRDRETVVAELQSFTRTVHPYICGDSGGGSEQVFATFTVHTGSAIAEGERPNEKASCENERFHRSVDALKKFVVEQENEQGRAILIWTGRGWPLLLRHEFADDTPALKQNMFDNLALITNAMREGQVTLDAVFSPDLYRRVELRTDHDNAFFNGVRTENEMTGSSLSLQMLAHQSGGQVLIDGKDLDAEIAQCVADAQLYYALSFELPQAVNPGEFHSLVVMADDPALTVRTNTSYYGEP
;
A
#
# COMPACT_ATOMS: atom_id res chain seq x y z
N MET A 1 86.31 -23.21 40.13
CA MET A 1 86.94 -22.92 38.83
C MET A 1 86.15 -21.77 38.21
N ALA A 2 86.56 -20.55 38.44
CA ALA A 2 87.44 -19.69 37.61
C ALA A 2 86.89 -19.49 36.24
N LYS A 3 86.40 -18.30 35.85
CA LYS A 3 87.14 -17.11 35.33
C LYS A 3 86.06 -16.14 34.82
N PHE A 4 85.97 -14.94 35.26
CA PHE A 4 86.64 -13.69 34.81
C PHE A 4 86.07 -13.01 33.54
N HIS A 5 85.57 -11.83 33.78
CA HIS A 5 85.75 -10.53 33.09
C HIS A 5 84.88 -10.30 31.85
N ARG A 6 84.29 -9.14 31.57
CA ARG A 6 84.79 -7.74 31.72
C ARG A 6 83.56 -6.76 31.60
N THR A 7 83.63 -5.76 32.41
CA THR A 7 82.92 -4.50 32.33
C THR A 7 83.12 -3.75 31.02
N CYS A 8 82.08 -3.18 30.46
CA CYS A 8 82.16 -1.96 29.62
C CYS A 8 80.96 -1.09 29.92
N ALA A 9 81.20 0.02 30.56
CA ALA A 9 80.27 1.09 30.78
C ALA A 9 80.12 1.89 29.47
N LEU A 10 78.90 2.11 28.98
CA LEU A 10 78.66 3.13 28.03
C LEU A 10 77.45 3.96 28.50
N ALA A 11 77.77 5.22 28.81
CA ALA A 11 76.76 6.24 29.10
C ALA A 11 76.03 6.59 27.81
N LEU A 12 74.71 6.50 27.87
CA LEU A 12 73.84 7.04 26.79
C LEU A 12 72.86 8.05 27.41
N ALA A 13 72.91 9.24 26.85
CA ALA A 13 72.16 10.42 27.24
C ALA A 13 70.65 10.18 27.04
N LEU A 14 69.87 10.51 28.05
CA LEU A 14 68.45 10.60 28.04
C LEU A 14 68.04 11.86 27.24
N ALA A 15 67.66 11.70 25.95
CA ALA A 15 66.89 12.70 25.22
C ALA A 15 65.43 12.42 25.49
N GLY A 16 64.78 13.20 26.31
CA GLY A 16 63.36 13.16 26.59
C GLY A 16 62.61 13.69 25.36
N SER A 17 61.94 12.79 24.61
CA SER A 17 60.95 13.14 23.61
C SER A 17 59.61 13.28 24.31
N ALA A 18 59.18 14.51 24.55
CA ALA A 18 57.80 14.80 24.92
C ALA A 18 56.87 14.46 23.73
N TRP A 19 56.18 13.36 23.83
CA TRP A 19 55.08 13.06 22.93
C TRP A 19 53.87 13.92 23.32
N ALA A 20 53.65 15.00 22.59
CA ALA A 20 52.39 15.72 22.65
C ALA A 20 51.31 14.78 22.15
N GLN A 21 50.39 14.38 23.03
CA GLN A 21 49.14 13.71 22.67
C GLN A 21 48.29 14.70 21.89
N GLN A 22 48.20 14.50 20.58
CA GLN A 22 47.16 15.13 19.77
C GLN A 22 45.80 14.65 20.26
N PRO A 23 44.83 15.56 20.51
CA PRO A 23 43.47 15.13 20.78
C PRO A 23 42.94 14.36 19.59
N ALA A 24 42.35 13.19 19.83
CA ALA A 24 41.69 12.38 18.84
C ALA A 24 40.64 13.24 18.09
N GLN A 25 40.84 13.43 16.81
CA GLN A 25 39.83 14.02 15.94
C GLN A 25 38.63 13.08 15.94
N ALA A 26 37.49 13.59 16.35
CA ALA A 26 36.21 12.91 16.18
C ALA A 26 36.01 12.57 14.68
N PRO A 27 35.50 11.37 14.38
CA PRO A 27 35.20 11.03 12.97
C PRO A 27 34.24 12.10 12.40
N PRO A 28 34.41 12.47 11.12
CA PRO A 28 33.49 13.43 10.51
C PRO A 28 32.09 12.86 10.61
N ALA A 29 31.17 13.66 11.14
CA ALA A 29 29.76 13.35 11.10
C ALA A 29 29.41 13.04 9.65
N THR A 30 28.98 11.79 9.39
CA THR A 30 28.35 11.42 8.12
C THR A 30 27.07 12.22 8.04
N GLY A 31 27.19 13.42 7.47
CA GLY A 31 26.03 14.19 7.07
C GLY A 31 25.23 13.33 6.13
N THR A 32 24.01 13.05 6.51
CA THR A 32 22.99 12.50 5.61
C THR A 32 22.88 13.52 4.48
N HIS A 33 23.61 13.26 3.39
CA HIS A 33 23.37 14.00 2.14
C HIS A 33 21.95 13.64 1.71
N LEU A 34 21.03 14.54 1.96
CA LEU A 34 19.80 14.58 1.16
C LEU A 34 20.25 14.56 -0.30
N PRO A 35 19.69 13.68 -1.14
CA PRO A 35 20.06 13.66 -2.54
C PRO A 35 19.83 15.06 -3.09
N THR A 36 20.90 15.67 -3.59
CA THR A 36 20.82 16.94 -4.29
C THR A 36 19.98 16.68 -5.52
N LEU A 37 18.74 17.18 -5.53
CA LEU A 37 17.84 17.08 -6.68
C LEU A 37 18.58 17.77 -7.86
N THR A 38 19.05 16.98 -8.79
CA THR A 38 19.59 17.49 -10.05
C THR A 38 18.45 18.25 -10.74
N PRO A 39 18.66 19.50 -11.19
CA PRO A 39 17.63 20.24 -11.90
C PRO A 39 17.19 19.42 -13.12
N ARG A 40 15.89 19.08 -13.18
CA ARG A 40 15.33 18.37 -14.34
C ARG A 40 15.56 19.17 -15.62
N THR A 41 15.87 18.49 -16.69
CA THR A 41 15.99 19.10 -18.02
C THR A 41 14.65 19.68 -18.49
N HIS A 42 14.65 20.56 -19.49
CA HIS A 42 13.40 21.13 -20.03
C HIS A 42 12.47 20.01 -20.55
N GLU A 43 13.02 18.97 -21.19
CA GLU A 43 12.25 17.82 -21.70
C GLU A 43 11.71 16.93 -20.59
N GLU A 44 12.43 16.77 -19.48
CA GLU A 44 11.96 16.03 -18.31
C GLU A 44 10.85 16.82 -17.60
N ARG A 45 10.97 18.13 -17.52
CA ARG A 45 9.90 19.00 -16.98
C ARG A 45 8.67 18.98 -17.86
N GLU A 46 8.82 19.01 -19.19
CA GLU A 46 7.69 18.95 -20.12
C GLU A 46 6.99 17.59 -20.08
N ARG A 47 7.74 16.49 -20.02
CA ARG A 47 7.16 15.14 -19.86
C ARG A 47 6.47 14.97 -18.51
N THR A 48 7.05 15.48 -17.44
CA THR A 48 6.44 15.49 -16.11
C THR A 48 5.18 16.36 -16.12
N TYR A 49 5.24 17.56 -16.69
CA TYR A 49 4.09 18.47 -16.82
C TYR A 49 2.95 17.83 -17.62
N GLN A 50 3.25 17.13 -18.72
CA GLN A 50 2.23 16.43 -19.51
C GLN A 50 1.69 15.19 -18.78
N ALA A 51 2.51 14.49 -18.04
CA ALA A 51 2.06 13.36 -17.20
C ALA A 51 1.23 13.83 -16.01
N GLU A 52 1.62 14.92 -15.37
CA GLU A 52 0.93 15.53 -14.21
C GLU A 52 -0.42 16.15 -14.56
N HIS A 53 -0.66 16.51 -15.84
CA HIS A 53 -1.92 17.09 -16.30
C HIS A 53 -2.89 16.08 -16.91
N HIS A 54 -2.52 14.81 -16.97
CA HIS A 54 -3.38 13.74 -17.48
C HIS A 54 -3.70 12.71 -16.41
N VAL A 55 -4.98 12.62 -16.06
CA VAL A 55 -5.47 11.50 -15.25
C VAL A 55 -5.72 10.31 -16.16
N ILE A 56 -5.10 9.17 -15.85
CA ILE A 56 -5.36 7.89 -16.49
C ILE A 56 -6.25 7.06 -15.57
N LEU A 57 -7.35 6.53 -16.11
CA LEU A 57 -8.29 5.67 -15.41
C LEU A 57 -8.32 4.30 -16.09
N ASN A 58 -8.16 3.26 -15.28
CA ASN A 58 -8.43 1.88 -15.71
C ASN A 58 -9.90 1.56 -15.42
N VAL A 59 -10.69 1.45 -16.46
CA VAL A 59 -12.14 1.28 -16.38
C VAL A 59 -12.51 -0.17 -16.69
N LEU A 60 -13.09 -0.83 -15.72
CA LEU A 60 -13.63 -2.19 -15.83
C LEU A 60 -15.12 -2.09 -16.17
N VAL A 61 -15.54 -2.81 -17.18
CA VAL A 61 -16.94 -2.87 -17.56
C VAL A 61 -17.39 -4.33 -17.60
N THR A 62 -18.42 -4.63 -16.84
CA THR A 62 -18.99 -5.99 -16.77
C THR A 62 -20.49 -5.96 -17.03
N ASP A 63 -21.00 -7.07 -17.53
CA ASP A 63 -22.44 -7.31 -17.63
C ASP A 63 -23.01 -7.71 -16.24
N ARG A 64 -24.33 -7.98 -16.20
CA ARG A 64 -25.03 -8.39 -14.97
C ARG A 64 -24.54 -9.72 -14.39
N ALA A 65 -23.86 -10.54 -15.18
CA ALA A 65 -23.25 -11.80 -14.76
C ALA A 65 -21.79 -11.62 -14.30
N GLY A 66 -21.28 -10.37 -14.26
CA GLY A 66 -19.90 -10.06 -13.91
C GLY A 66 -18.89 -10.34 -15.02
N LYS A 67 -19.34 -10.67 -16.23
CA LYS A 67 -18.45 -10.97 -17.35
C LYS A 67 -17.95 -9.67 -18.00
N PRO A 68 -16.63 -9.56 -18.28
CA PRO A 68 -16.08 -8.41 -18.98
C PRO A 68 -16.72 -8.16 -20.36
N VAL A 69 -17.08 -6.92 -20.62
CA VAL A 69 -17.71 -6.49 -21.87
C VAL A 69 -16.66 -5.96 -22.82
N THR A 70 -16.67 -6.45 -24.07
CA THR A 70 -15.75 -6.07 -25.15
C THR A 70 -16.43 -5.18 -26.17
N GLY A 71 -15.64 -4.47 -27.00
CA GLY A 71 -16.12 -3.75 -28.17
C GLY A 71 -16.72 -2.37 -27.90
N LEU A 72 -16.65 -1.88 -26.66
CA LEU A 72 -17.05 -0.51 -26.34
C LEU A 72 -16.10 0.50 -27.00
N ARG A 73 -16.65 1.67 -27.34
CA ARG A 73 -15.95 2.81 -27.97
C ARG A 73 -15.87 3.97 -26.99
N GLN A 74 -15.03 4.95 -27.29
CA GLN A 74 -14.93 6.17 -26.49
C GLN A 74 -16.26 6.89 -26.32
N SER A 75 -17.12 6.88 -27.37
CA SER A 75 -18.45 7.48 -27.34
C SER A 75 -19.42 6.83 -26.36
N ASP A 76 -19.16 5.60 -25.96
CA ASP A 76 -20.03 4.83 -25.07
C ASP A 76 -19.76 5.13 -23.58
N PHE A 77 -18.86 6.10 -23.31
CA PHE A 77 -18.48 6.50 -21.97
C PHE A 77 -18.73 7.98 -21.69
N THR A 78 -19.30 8.25 -20.55
CA THR A 78 -19.40 9.60 -19.98
C THR A 78 -18.57 9.67 -18.70
N LEU A 79 -17.64 10.66 -18.62
CA LEU A 79 -16.85 10.96 -17.44
C LEU A 79 -17.35 12.23 -16.79
N LEU A 80 -17.58 12.18 -15.49
CA LEU A 80 -17.86 13.33 -14.63
C LEU A 80 -16.74 13.51 -13.60
N ASP A 81 -16.32 14.76 -13.41
CA ASP A 81 -15.39 15.21 -12.37
C ASP A 81 -16.12 16.27 -11.54
N ASN A 82 -16.34 15.99 -10.25
CA ASN A 82 -17.21 16.80 -9.39
C ASN A 82 -18.59 17.08 -10.01
N GLY A 83 -19.15 16.06 -10.70
CA GLY A 83 -20.43 16.15 -11.39
C GLY A 83 -20.41 16.94 -12.71
N GLN A 84 -19.26 17.46 -13.13
CA GLN A 84 -19.11 18.20 -14.38
C GLN A 84 -18.57 17.27 -15.49
N PRO A 85 -19.21 17.25 -16.68
CA PRO A 85 -18.72 16.43 -17.78
C PRO A 85 -17.31 16.82 -18.21
N ARG A 86 -16.45 15.82 -18.41
CA ARG A 86 -15.08 15.97 -18.91
C ARG A 86 -14.91 15.27 -20.25
N LYS A 87 -14.16 15.92 -21.13
CA LYS A 87 -13.80 15.33 -22.42
C LYS A 87 -12.67 14.32 -22.24
N LEU A 88 -12.85 13.12 -22.78
CA LEU A 88 -11.80 12.13 -22.83
C LEU A 88 -10.72 12.53 -23.85
N SER A 89 -9.48 12.59 -23.43
CA SER A 89 -8.30 12.88 -24.27
C SER A 89 -7.83 11.64 -25.00
N SER A 90 -7.90 10.46 -24.36
CA SER A 90 -7.57 9.18 -25.00
C SER A 90 -8.50 8.05 -24.54
N PHE A 91 -8.55 7.02 -25.40
CA PHE A 91 -9.32 5.80 -25.17
C PHE A 91 -8.57 4.61 -25.75
N ARG A 92 -8.44 3.53 -25.00
CA ARG A 92 -7.85 2.28 -25.47
C ARG A 92 -8.47 1.09 -24.74
N ALA A 93 -8.96 0.09 -25.50
CA ALA A 93 -9.25 -1.22 -24.94
C ALA A 93 -7.94 -2.00 -24.74
N VAL A 94 -7.75 -2.56 -23.55
CA VAL A 94 -6.51 -3.24 -23.16
C VAL A 94 -6.84 -4.67 -22.75
N GLU A 95 -6.21 -5.63 -23.45
CA GLU A 95 -6.17 -7.01 -23.01
C GLU A 95 -4.96 -7.18 -22.09
N GLY A 96 -5.23 -7.31 -20.78
CA GLY A 96 -4.17 -7.23 -19.76
C GLY A 96 -3.13 -8.35 -19.79
N SER A 97 -3.42 -9.46 -20.49
CA SER A 97 -2.44 -10.55 -20.70
C SER A 97 -1.49 -10.30 -21.87
N LYS A 98 -1.76 -9.30 -22.70
CA LYS A 98 -1.02 -8.95 -23.92
C LYS A 98 -0.36 -7.58 -23.77
N GLY A 99 0.70 -7.35 -24.51
CA GLY A 99 1.38 -6.06 -24.54
C GLY A 99 2.78 -6.09 -23.93
N ILE A 100 3.44 -4.93 -23.93
CA ILE A 100 4.82 -4.76 -23.44
C ILE A 100 4.87 -4.89 -21.92
N ALA A 101 3.86 -4.38 -21.23
CA ALA A 101 3.72 -4.46 -19.78
C ALA A 101 2.37 -5.11 -19.43
N PRO A 102 2.31 -6.43 -19.28
CA PRO A 102 1.09 -7.13 -18.89
C PRO A 102 0.68 -6.74 -17.48
N ALA A 103 -0.63 -6.83 -17.20
CA ALA A 103 -1.12 -6.69 -15.84
C ALA A 103 -0.47 -7.73 -14.92
N ARG A 104 -0.17 -7.33 -13.67
CA ARG A 104 0.41 -8.18 -12.63
C ARG A 104 -0.61 -8.43 -11.55
N VAL A 105 -0.53 -9.60 -10.92
CA VAL A 105 -1.35 -9.98 -9.76
C VAL A 105 -0.44 -10.10 -8.54
N VAL A 106 -0.83 -9.51 -7.44
CA VAL A 106 -0.13 -9.64 -6.15
C VAL A 106 -1.12 -10.18 -5.13
N LEU A 107 -0.87 -11.40 -4.67
CA LEU A 107 -1.69 -12.09 -3.67
C LEU A 107 -1.10 -11.84 -2.28
N VAL A 108 -1.78 -11.03 -1.45
CA VAL A 108 -1.27 -10.64 -0.14
C VAL A 108 -1.92 -11.49 0.96
N LEU A 109 -1.08 -12.15 1.75
CA LEU A 109 -1.46 -12.80 3.00
C LEU A 109 -1.12 -11.86 4.16
N ASP A 110 -2.10 -11.59 4.99
CA ASP A 110 -1.96 -10.66 6.11
C ASP A 110 -1.67 -11.41 7.41
N ALA A 111 -0.42 -11.43 7.86
CA ALA A 111 -0.04 -12.04 9.13
C ALA A 111 -0.05 -11.05 10.31
N VAL A 112 -0.33 -9.77 10.07
CA VAL A 112 -0.46 -8.75 11.13
C VAL A 112 -1.88 -8.76 11.71
N ASN A 113 -2.90 -8.83 10.85
CA ASN A 113 -4.29 -8.72 11.27
C ASN A 113 -4.97 -10.09 11.47
N ASN A 114 -4.39 -11.15 10.96
CA ASN A 114 -4.94 -12.50 10.99
C ASN A 114 -4.41 -13.35 12.14
N THR A 115 -5.21 -14.33 12.59
CA THR A 115 -4.72 -15.37 13.48
C THR A 115 -3.89 -16.41 12.70
N PRO A 116 -3.08 -17.24 13.38
CA PRO A 116 -2.37 -18.36 12.72
C PRO A 116 -3.28 -19.29 11.91
N LYS A 117 -4.52 -19.50 12.40
CA LYS A 117 -5.53 -20.31 11.73
C LYS A 117 -6.00 -19.66 10.43
N ASP A 118 -6.22 -18.34 10.46
CA ASP A 118 -6.69 -17.61 9.28
C ASP A 118 -5.60 -17.57 8.21
N VAL A 119 -4.36 -17.24 8.57
CA VAL A 119 -3.21 -17.26 7.63
C VAL A 119 -3.05 -18.63 6.98
N ALA A 120 -3.23 -19.72 7.77
CA ALA A 120 -3.19 -21.08 7.23
C ALA A 120 -4.38 -21.38 6.30
N GLY A 121 -5.55 -20.79 6.57
CA GLY A 121 -6.74 -20.87 5.71
C GLY A 121 -6.52 -20.12 4.40
N ASP A 122 -6.08 -18.87 4.49
CA ASP A 122 -5.80 -18.01 3.34
C ASP A 122 -4.74 -18.66 2.43
N ARG A 123 -3.67 -19.19 3.02
CA ARG A 123 -2.66 -19.95 2.27
C ARG A 123 -3.27 -21.10 1.47
N LYS A 124 -4.17 -21.90 2.09
CA LYS A 124 -4.82 -23.02 1.38
C LYS A 124 -5.70 -22.54 0.24
N GLY A 125 -6.42 -21.41 0.41
CA GLY A 125 -7.21 -20.81 -0.65
C GLY A 125 -6.34 -20.33 -1.81
N VAL A 126 -5.21 -19.68 -1.52
CA VAL A 126 -4.24 -19.28 -2.55
C VAL A 126 -3.63 -20.50 -3.25
N GLU A 127 -3.26 -21.56 -2.51
CA GLU A 127 -2.77 -22.83 -3.10
C GLU A 127 -3.84 -23.47 -4.02
N ALA A 128 -5.12 -23.46 -3.61
CA ALA A 128 -6.23 -23.98 -4.41
C ALA A 128 -6.44 -23.15 -5.70
N PHE A 129 -6.39 -21.83 -5.60
CA PHE A 129 -6.42 -20.94 -6.78
C PHE A 129 -5.27 -21.26 -7.76
N LEU A 130 -4.05 -21.33 -7.27
CA LEU A 130 -2.87 -21.62 -8.11
C LEU A 130 -2.98 -23.02 -8.75
N ALA A 131 -3.59 -23.99 -8.07
CA ALA A 131 -3.78 -25.34 -8.59
C ALA A 131 -4.75 -25.43 -9.78
N GLN A 132 -5.63 -24.42 -9.97
CA GLN A 132 -6.54 -24.37 -11.12
C GLN A 132 -5.79 -24.16 -12.46
N SER A 133 -4.56 -23.68 -12.42
CA SER A 133 -3.76 -23.41 -13.62
C SER A 133 -2.83 -24.58 -13.92
N PRO A 134 -2.86 -25.18 -15.12
CA PRO A 134 -1.99 -26.29 -15.49
C PRO A 134 -0.58 -25.81 -15.86
N GLY A 135 0.22 -25.41 -14.85
CA GLY A 135 1.63 -25.04 -14.99
C GLY A 135 1.91 -23.56 -15.26
N ARG A 136 1.13 -22.87 -16.09
CA ARG A 136 1.36 -21.46 -16.44
C ARG A 136 0.18 -20.57 -16.07
N LEU A 137 0.44 -19.55 -15.27
CA LEU A 137 -0.53 -18.54 -14.87
C LEU A 137 -0.85 -17.57 -16.01
N ALA A 138 -2.08 -17.09 -16.05
CA ALA A 138 -2.54 -16.10 -17.04
C ALA A 138 -1.76 -14.79 -16.94
N PHE A 139 -1.38 -14.41 -15.73
CA PHE A 139 -0.67 -13.16 -15.43
C PHE A 139 0.59 -13.44 -14.60
N PRO A 140 1.64 -12.60 -14.74
CA PRO A 140 2.73 -12.60 -13.75
C PRO A 140 2.15 -12.42 -12.35
N THR A 141 2.42 -13.35 -11.45
CA THR A 141 1.84 -13.37 -10.10
C THR A 141 2.96 -13.36 -9.07
N SER A 142 2.81 -12.50 -8.07
CA SER A 142 3.67 -12.39 -6.90
C SER A 142 2.91 -12.80 -5.65
N ILE A 143 3.63 -13.33 -4.67
CA ILE A 143 3.13 -13.53 -3.31
C ILE A 143 3.61 -12.38 -2.45
N GLY A 144 2.68 -11.70 -1.80
CA GLY A 144 2.94 -10.71 -0.78
C GLY A 144 2.65 -11.28 0.60
N ILE A 145 3.45 -10.91 1.60
CA ILE A 145 3.16 -11.24 2.99
C ILE A 145 3.36 -10.01 3.87
N LEU A 146 2.31 -9.64 4.59
CA LEU A 146 2.38 -8.58 5.58
C LEU A 146 2.81 -9.17 6.92
N THR A 147 3.92 -8.67 7.45
CA THR A 147 4.46 -9.02 8.77
C THR A 147 4.74 -7.76 9.58
N THR A 148 5.27 -7.92 10.78
CA THR A 148 5.76 -6.80 11.59
C THR A 148 6.90 -6.01 10.94
N ALA A 149 7.63 -6.62 10.01
CA ALA A 149 8.66 -5.97 9.22
C ALA A 149 8.14 -5.17 8.00
N GLY A 150 6.84 -5.23 7.74
CA GLY A 150 6.19 -4.61 6.59
C GLY A 150 5.73 -5.65 5.56
N LEU A 151 5.34 -5.16 4.37
CA LEU A 151 4.94 -5.99 3.25
C LEU A 151 6.17 -6.39 2.43
N THR A 152 6.41 -7.71 2.34
CA THR A 152 7.42 -8.29 1.44
C THR A 152 6.70 -8.91 0.26
N VAL A 153 7.14 -8.63 -0.97
CA VAL A 153 6.55 -9.14 -2.21
C VAL A 153 7.61 -9.89 -3.00
N SER A 154 7.27 -11.08 -3.49
CA SER A 154 8.17 -11.89 -4.34
C SER A 154 8.26 -11.32 -5.75
N GLU A 155 9.29 -11.72 -6.48
CA GLU A 155 9.37 -11.44 -7.91
C GLU A 155 8.17 -12.02 -8.67
N PRO A 156 7.61 -11.31 -9.65
CA PRO A 156 6.47 -11.78 -10.42
C PRO A 156 6.85 -12.94 -11.34
N SER A 157 6.09 -14.02 -11.31
CA SER A 157 6.29 -15.18 -12.17
C SER A 157 4.99 -15.66 -12.82
N ARG A 158 5.07 -16.15 -14.05
CA ARG A 158 3.99 -16.93 -14.68
C ARG A 158 4.13 -18.45 -14.47
N ASP A 159 5.27 -18.87 -13.97
CA ASP A 159 5.46 -20.27 -13.62
C ASP A 159 4.79 -20.56 -12.27
N ARG A 160 3.77 -21.44 -12.30
CA ARG A 160 2.99 -21.79 -11.13
C ARG A 160 3.86 -22.39 -10.02
N GLU A 161 4.82 -23.24 -10.38
CA GLU A 161 5.65 -23.94 -9.40
C GLU A 161 6.55 -22.95 -8.64
N THR A 162 7.08 -21.96 -9.35
CA THR A 162 7.84 -20.85 -8.74
C THR A 162 6.96 -20.09 -7.74
N VAL A 163 5.74 -19.70 -8.12
CA VAL A 163 4.84 -18.96 -7.22
C VAL A 163 4.43 -19.79 -6.01
N VAL A 164 4.18 -21.10 -6.19
CA VAL A 164 3.89 -22.02 -5.07
C VAL A 164 5.10 -22.17 -4.14
N ALA A 165 6.31 -22.26 -4.68
CA ALA A 165 7.52 -22.32 -3.86
C ALA A 165 7.72 -21.06 -3.03
N GLU A 166 7.46 -19.86 -3.60
CA GLU A 166 7.48 -18.58 -2.87
C GLU A 166 6.44 -18.56 -1.74
N LEU A 167 5.19 -18.95 -2.03
CA LEU A 167 4.14 -19.04 -1.02
C LEU A 167 4.54 -19.96 0.14
N GLN A 168 5.13 -21.12 -0.15
CA GLN A 168 5.62 -22.05 0.86
C GLN A 168 6.81 -21.50 1.64
N SER A 169 7.73 -20.81 0.97
CA SER A 169 8.89 -20.18 1.61
C SER A 169 8.46 -19.13 2.61
N PHE A 170 7.61 -18.20 2.18
CA PHE A 170 7.13 -17.10 3.04
C PHE A 170 6.36 -17.62 4.26
N THR A 171 5.51 -18.62 4.07
CA THR A 171 4.65 -19.10 5.15
C THR A 171 5.35 -20.01 6.15
N ARG A 172 6.55 -20.53 5.87
CA ARG A 172 7.34 -21.33 6.84
C ARG A 172 7.93 -20.49 7.97
N THR A 173 8.25 -19.24 7.69
CA THR A 173 8.99 -18.37 8.60
C THR A 173 8.10 -17.31 9.28
N VAL A 174 6.82 -17.26 8.88
CA VAL A 174 5.91 -16.23 9.37
C VAL A 174 5.27 -16.66 10.68
N HIS A 175 5.47 -15.80 11.67
CA HIS A 175 4.72 -15.83 12.91
C HIS A 175 3.68 -14.71 12.88
N PRO A 176 2.38 -15.00 13.00
CA PRO A 176 1.37 -13.97 13.13
C PRO A 176 1.65 -13.06 14.29
N TYR A 177 1.37 -11.78 14.11
CA TYR A 177 1.64 -10.77 15.10
C TYR A 177 0.81 -10.98 16.38
N ILE A 178 1.50 -11.07 17.50
CA ILE A 178 0.90 -11.13 18.84
C ILE A 178 1.18 -9.79 19.53
N CYS A 179 0.13 -9.12 20.01
CA CYS A 179 0.27 -7.86 20.72
C CYS A 179 1.08 -8.01 21.99
N GLY A 180 2.00 -7.07 22.20
CA GLY A 180 2.89 -7.10 23.37
C GLY A 180 4.17 -7.89 23.14
N ASP A 181 4.33 -8.59 22.02
CA ASP A 181 5.58 -9.24 21.66
C ASP A 181 6.53 -8.24 20.97
N SER A 182 7.05 -7.31 21.77
CA SER A 182 8.07 -6.34 21.34
C SER A 182 9.41 -7.03 21.17
N GLY A 183 9.45 -8.07 20.34
CA GLY A 183 10.69 -8.72 19.90
C GLY A 183 11.59 -7.69 19.20
N GLY A 184 12.57 -7.22 19.92
CA GLY A 184 13.50 -6.15 19.66
C GLY A 184 13.78 -5.84 18.19
N GLY A 185 13.53 -4.61 17.78
CA GLY A 185 14.12 -4.06 16.57
C GLY A 185 13.34 -3.02 15.79
N SER A 186 12.31 -2.37 16.30
CA SER A 186 11.54 -1.42 15.50
C SER A 186 11.39 -0.01 16.08
N GLU A 187 12.34 0.43 16.90
CA GLU A 187 12.29 1.79 17.48
C GLU A 187 12.50 2.92 16.45
N GLN A 188 12.86 2.59 15.21
CA GLN A 188 13.17 3.60 14.18
C GLN A 188 12.06 3.87 13.15
N VAL A 189 11.04 3.04 13.03
CA VAL A 189 9.94 3.24 12.04
C VAL A 189 8.84 4.16 12.60
N PHE A 190 8.72 4.27 13.92
CA PHE A 190 7.70 5.10 14.58
C PHE A 190 8.02 6.60 14.62
N ALA A 191 9.21 7.04 14.22
CA ALA A 191 9.61 8.45 14.32
C ALA A 191 8.79 9.40 13.44
N THR A 192 8.09 8.90 12.43
CA THR A 192 7.27 9.73 11.54
C THR A 192 5.81 9.85 12.00
N PHE A 193 5.38 8.99 12.92
CA PHE A 193 4.00 8.96 13.44
C PHE A 193 3.91 9.14 14.95
N THR A 194 4.95 9.66 15.58
CA THR A 194 4.89 9.98 17.01
C THR A 194 3.98 11.18 17.21
N VAL A 195 2.70 10.92 17.40
CA VAL A 195 1.81 11.87 18.04
C VAL A 195 2.36 12.05 19.45
N HIS A 196 2.97 13.18 19.75
CA HIS A 196 3.23 13.61 21.12
C HIS A 196 1.85 13.84 21.75
N THR A 197 1.24 12.81 22.27
CA THR A 197 0.15 12.95 23.23
C THR A 197 0.75 13.52 24.51
N GLY A 198 0.91 14.83 24.52
CA GLY A 198 1.30 15.60 25.70
C GLY A 198 0.15 15.75 26.68
N SER A 199 -0.62 14.70 26.91
CA SER A 199 -1.57 14.61 28.02
C SER A 199 -0.89 13.84 29.13
N ALA A 200 -0.65 14.52 30.25
CA ALA A 200 -0.28 13.87 31.49
C ALA A 200 -1.35 12.81 31.80
N ILE A 201 -1.01 11.55 31.62
CA ILE A 201 -1.84 10.41 32.00
C ILE A 201 -1.97 10.51 33.53
N ALA A 202 -3.19 10.72 34.00
CA ALA A 202 -3.49 10.62 35.41
C ALA A 202 -3.07 9.23 35.88
N GLU A 203 -2.26 9.15 36.95
CA GLU A 203 -1.83 7.88 37.53
C GLU A 203 -3.07 7.06 37.94
N GLY A 204 -3.40 6.03 37.16
CA GLY A 204 -4.50 5.11 37.49
C GLY A 204 -5.13 4.34 36.34
N GLU A 205 -5.09 4.84 35.11
CA GLU A 205 -5.64 4.10 33.95
C GLU A 205 -4.49 3.50 33.14
N ARG A 206 -4.37 2.16 33.15
CA ARG A 206 -3.54 1.45 32.19
C ARG A 206 -4.16 1.71 30.81
N PRO A 207 -3.36 2.14 29.80
CA PRO A 207 -3.84 2.20 28.42
C PRO A 207 -4.51 0.88 28.11
N ASN A 208 -5.67 0.93 27.42
CA ASN A 208 -6.32 -0.29 27.00
C ASN A 208 -5.38 -1.02 26.01
N GLU A 209 -4.69 -2.06 26.49
CA GLU A 209 -3.68 -2.80 25.73
C GLU A 209 -4.24 -3.30 24.40
N LYS A 210 -5.54 -3.60 24.35
CA LYS A 210 -6.22 -4.03 23.14
C LYS A 210 -6.32 -2.88 22.13
N ALA A 211 -6.69 -1.68 22.55
CA ALA A 211 -6.80 -0.51 21.68
C ALA A 211 -5.42 -0.12 21.12
N SER A 212 -4.39 -0.15 21.96
CA SER A 212 -3.00 0.10 21.53
C SER A 212 -2.56 -0.90 20.47
N CYS A 213 -2.92 -2.17 20.63
CA CYS A 213 -2.61 -3.21 19.67
C CYS A 213 -3.34 -3.04 18.33
N GLU A 214 -4.62 -2.74 18.37
CA GLU A 214 -5.42 -2.51 17.15
C GLU A 214 -4.88 -1.28 16.39
N ASN A 215 -4.51 -0.24 17.10
CA ASN A 215 -3.87 0.94 16.52
C ASN A 215 -2.52 0.61 15.86
N GLU A 216 -1.67 -0.17 16.50
CA GLU A 216 -0.39 -0.60 15.93
C GLU A 216 -0.59 -1.44 14.66
N ARG A 217 -1.52 -2.39 14.65
CA ARG A 217 -1.86 -3.19 13.47
C ARG A 217 -2.35 -2.32 12.31
N PHE A 218 -3.21 -1.36 12.61
CA PHE A 218 -3.73 -0.41 11.63
C PHE A 218 -2.59 0.38 10.98
N HIS A 219 -1.73 1.02 11.77
CA HIS A 219 -0.61 1.81 11.24
C HIS A 219 0.34 0.96 10.40
N ARG A 220 0.70 -0.25 10.85
CA ARG A 220 1.54 -1.17 10.06
C ARG A 220 0.92 -1.51 8.72
N SER A 221 -0.39 -1.70 8.67
CA SER A 221 -1.11 -2.03 7.45
C SER A 221 -1.17 -0.86 6.47
N VAL A 222 -1.47 0.34 6.97
CA VAL A 222 -1.49 1.58 6.17
C VAL A 222 -0.10 1.90 5.62
N ASP A 223 0.95 1.83 6.45
CA ASP A 223 2.32 2.09 6.02
C ASP A 223 2.81 1.07 5.00
N ALA A 224 2.43 -0.19 5.16
CA ALA A 224 2.78 -1.24 4.21
C ALA A 224 2.14 -1.02 2.83
N LEU A 225 0.84 -0.68 2.81
CA LEU A 225 0.15 -0.35 1.56
C LEU A 225 0.73 0.92 0.94
N LYS A 226 0.91 1.98 1.72
CA LYS A 226 1.50 3.24 1.26
C LYS A 226 2.84 3.02 0.58
N LYS A 227 3.75 2.29 1.22
CA LYS A 227 5.04 1.95 0.64
C LYS A 227 4.89 1.20 -0.68
N PHE A 228 4.04 0.18 -0.72
CA PHE A 228 3.81 -0.61 -1.92
C PHE A 228 3.30 0.24 -3.08
N VAL A 229 2.28 1.09 -2.87
CA VAL A 229 1.68 1.86 -3.98
C VAL A 229 2.64 2.93 -4.51
N VAL A 230 3.44 3.57 -3.65
CA VAL A 230 4.47 4.52 -4.08
C VAL A 230 5.59 3.83 -4.88
N GLU A 231 5.99 2.61 -4.50
CA GLU A 231 6.95 1.84 -5.28
C GLU A 231 6.38 1.46 -6.66
N GLN A 232 5.05 1.23 -6.76
CA GLN A 232 4.39 0.89 -8.02
C GLN A 232 4.33 2.04 -9.04
N GLU A 233 4.41 3.31 -8.62
CA GLU A 233 4.46 4.46 -9.54
C GLU A 233 5.64 4.37 -10.53
N ASN A 234 6.73 3.73 -10.12
CA ASN A 234 7.91 3.54 -10.95
C ASN A 234 7.86 2.28 -11.82
N GLU A 235 6.82 1.45 -11.65
CA GLU A 235 6.68 0.19 -12.36
C GLU A 235 5.78 0.37 -13.59
N GLN A 236 6.02 -0.47 -14.62
CA GLN A 236 5.21 -0.45 -15.82
C GLN A 236 4.03 -1.41 -15.74
N GLY A 237 2.88 -0.96 -16.18
CA GLY A 237 1.68 -1.77 -16.28
C GLY A 237 0.82 -1.76 -15.00
N ARG A 238 -0.36 -2.33 -15.13
CA ARG A 238 -1.37 -2.38 -14.07
C ARG A 238 -1.04 -3.47 -13.04
N ALA A 239 -1.25 -3.17 -11.76
CA ALA A 239 -1.20 -4.15 -10.67
C ALA A 239 -2.59 -4.38 -10.08
N ILE A 240 -2.97 -5.66 -9.93
CA ILE A 240 -4.12 -6.10 -9.16
C ILE A 240 -3.60 -6.62 -7.82
N LEU A 241 -3.84 -5.86 -6.77
CA LEU A 241 -3.44 -6.21 -5.40
C LEU A 241 -4.63 -6.86 -4.69
N ILE A 242 -4.55 -8.15 -4.46
CA ILE A 242 -5.61 -8.94 -3.81
C ILE A 242 -5.19 -9.18 -2.36
N TRP A 243 -5.86 -8.50 -1.42
CA TRP A 243 -5.58 -8.59 0.00
C TRP A 243 -6.52 -9.57 0.66
N THR A 244 -5.99 -10.69 1.16
CA THR A 244 -6.79 -11.72 1.82
C THR A 244 -6.72 -11.60 3.34
N GLY A 245 -7.80 -11.97 4.02
CA GLY A 245 -7.82 -12.07 5.48
C GLY A 245 -9.01 -11.40 6.14
N ARG A 246 -8.75 -10.88 7.34
CA ARG A 246 -9.76 -10.26 8.18
C ARG A 246 -10.02 -8.78 7.86
N GLY A 247 -9.20 -8.17 7.04
CA GLY A 247 -9.14 -6.73 6.93
C GLY A 247 -8.42 -6.08 8.12
N TRP A 248 -8.36 -4.76 8.07
CA TRP A 248 -7.65 -3.98 9.08
C TRP A 248 -8.56 -3.62 10.24
N PRO A 249 -8.01 -3.39 11.45
CA PRO A 249 -8.80 -2.86 12.54
C PRO A 249 -9.44 -1.53 12.12
N LEU A 250 -10.75 -1.43 12.31
CA LEU A 250 -11.42 -0.14 12.20
C LEU A 250 -11.23 0.58 13.53
N LEU A 251 -10.59 1.72 13.48
CA LEU A 251 -10.42 2.56 14.65
C LEU A 251 -11.79 3.14 15.00
N LEU A 252 -12.42 2.57 16.02
CA LEU A 252 -13.76 2.95 16.45
C LEU A 252 -13.74 4.36 17.05
N ARG A 253 -14.87 5.04 16.97
CA ARG A 253 -15.09 6.43 17.42
C ARG A 253 -14.57 6.76 18.83
N HIS A 254 -14.49 5.76 19.72
CA HIS A 254 -14.02 5.95 21.11
C HIS A 254 -12.50 6.09 21.22
N GLU A 255 -11.76 5.60 20.24
CA GLU A 255 -10.29 5.66 20.22
C GLU A 255 -9.79 6.95 19.56
N PHE A 256 -10.69 7.65 18.85
CA PHE A 256 -10.50 8.98 18.30
C PHE A 256 -11.10 10.10 19.16
N ALA A 257 -11.47 9.82 20.41
CA ALA A 257 -12.04 10.83 21.31
C ALA A 257 -11.07 12.01 21.55
N ASP A 258 -9.78 11.78 21.37
CA ASP A 258 -8.71 12.79 21.41
C ASP A 258 -8.25 13.25 20.03
N ASP A 259 -9.13 13.24 19.03
CA ASP A 259 -8.86 13.64 17.64
C ASP A 259 -8.30 15.07 17.59
N THR A 260 -6.99 15.17 17.67
CA THR A 260 -6.35 16.47 17.43
C THR A 260 -6.45 16.83 15.93
N PRO A 261 -6.59 18.12 15.58
CA PRO A 261 -6.56 18.55 14.20
C PRO A 261 -5.32 18.04 13.44
N ALA A 262 -4.18 17.93 14.13
CA ALA A 262 -2.94 17.39 13.56
C ALA A 262 -3.05 15.91 13.20
N LEU A 263 -3.75 15.09 14.00
CA LEU A 263 -3.98 13.66 13.67
C LEU A 263 -4.88 13.54 12.44
N LYS A 264 -5.99 14.28 12.41
CA LYS A 264 -6.91 14.29 11.26
C LYS A 264 -6.21 14.71 9.98
N GLN A 265 -5.41 15.78 10.05
CA GLN A 265 -4.62 16.24 8.90
C GLN A 265 -3.65 15.16 8.42
N ASN A 266 -2.91 14.53 9.32
CA ASN A 266 -1.97 13.48 8.97
C ASN A 266 -2.69 12.27 8.32
N MET A 267 -3.83 11.85 8.85
CA MET A 267 -4.63 10.78 8.26
C MET A 267 -5.16 11.17 6.87
N PHE A 268 -5.59 12.41 6.69
CA PHE A 268 -6.04 12.95 5.41
C PHE A 268 -4.90 12.96 4.38
N ASP A 269 -3.71 13.42 4.77
CA ASP A 269 -2.53 13.44 3.91
C ASP A 269 -2.15 12.01 3.45
N ASN A 270 -2.23 11.03 4.36
CA ASN A 270 -2.00 9.62 3.99
C ASN A 270 -3.08 9.08 3.06
N LEU A 271 -4.36 9.43 3.27
CA LEU A 271 -5.45 9.03 2.38
C LEU A 271 -5.25 9.61 0.98
N ALA A 272 -4.96 10.91 0.89
CA ALA A 272 -4.71 11.58 -0.37
C ALA A 272 -3.52 10.96 -1.12
N LEU A 273 -2.40 10.75 -0.42
CA LEU A 273 -1.22 10.13 -0.99
C LEU A 273 -1.52 8.71 -1.50
N ILE A 274 -2.13 7.85 -0.69
CA ILE A 274 -2.42 6.46 -1.09
C ILE A 274 -3.39 6.43 -2.28
N THR A 275 -4.43 7.29 -2.27
CA THR A 275 -5.41 7.35 -3.36
C THR A 275 -4.76 7.77 -4.68
N ASN A 276 -3.94 8.83 -4.65
CA ASN A 276 -3.22 9.29 -5.84
C ASN A 276 -2.19 8.25 -6.31
N ALA A 277 -1.37 7.71 -5.40
CA ALA A 277 -0.36 6.71 -5.73
C ALA A 277 -0.98 5.41 -6.31
N MET A 278 -2.14 4.96 -5.82
CA MET A 278 -2.87 3.83 -6.44
C MET A 278 -3.28 4.16 -7.88
N ARG A 279 -3.76 5.37 -8.13
CA ARG A 279 -4.16 5.80 -9.48
C ARG A 279 -2.95 5.88 -10.41
N GLU A 280 -1.88 6.52 -9.98
CA GLU A 280 -0.66 6.74 -10.78
C GLU A 280 0.11 5.45 -11.04
N GLY A 281 0.27 4.63 -10.02
CA GLY A 281 0.84 3.28 -10.12
C GLY A 281 -0.11 2.26 -10.78
N GLN A 282 -1.31 2.71 -11.23
CA GLN A 282 -2.33 1.84 -11.84
C GLN A 282 -2.64 0.61 -10.97
N VAL A 283 -2.69 0.79 -9.65
CA VAL A 283 -3.01 -0.25 -8.68
C VAL A 283 -4.52 -0.32 -8.46
N THR A 284 -5.10 -1.49 -8.67
CA THR A 284 -6.44 -1.82 -8.20
C THR A 284 -6.31 -2.72 -6.99
N LEU A 285 -6.91 -2.32 -5.88
CA LEU A 285 -6.90 -3.05 -4.62
C LEU A 285 -8.22 -3.81 -4.48
N ASP A 286 -8.15 -5.14 -4.41
CA ASP A 286 -9.28 -5.99 -4.07
C ASP A 286 -9.13 -6.48 -2.63
N ALA A 287 -10.22 -6.46 -1.87
CA ALA A 287 -10.26 -6.94 -0.50
C ALA A 287 -11.14 -8.19 -0.42
N VAL A 288 -10.55 -9.31 0.00
CA VAL A 288 -11.25 -10.60 0.13
C VAL A 288 -11.23 -11.03 1.58
N PHE A 289 -12.43 -11.05 2.20
CA PHE A 289 -12.58 -11.25 3.63
C PHE A 289 -13.06 -12.65 3.99
N SER A 290 -12.48 -13.22 5.04
CA SER A 290 -13.00 -14.44 5.66
C SER A 290 -14.35 -14.19 6.36
N PRO A 291 -15.37 -15.07 6.19
CA PRO A 291 -16.75 -14.82 6.65
C PRO A 291 -16.90 -14.63 8.15
N ASP A 292 -16.07 -15.28 8.96
CA ASP A 292 -16.21 -15.28 10.43
C ASP A 292 -16.04 -13.90 11.09
N LEU A 293 -15.55 -12.93 10.32
CA LEU A 293 -15.20 -11.62 10.83
C LEU A 293 -16.11 -10.51 10.43
N TYR A 294 -16.70 -10.58 9.26
CA TYR A 294 -17.65 -9.58 8.80
C TYR A 294 -18.84 -9.45 9.75
N ARG A 295 -19.20 -10.53 10.46
CA ARG A 295 -20.23 -10.50 11.52
C ARG A 295 -19.90 -9.61 12.71
N ARG A 296 -18.66 -9.17 12.88
CA ARG A 296 -18.26 -8.25 13.96
C ARG A 296 -18.21 -6.79 13.53
N VAL A 297 -18.08 -6.56 12.23
CA VAL A 297 -18.17 -5.24 11.63
C VAL A 297 -19.53 -5.18 10.92
N GLU A 298 -20.60 -5.08 11.68
CA GLU A 298 -21.86 -4.61 11.15
C GLU A 298 -21.62 -3.17 10.67
N LEU A 299 -21.19 -3.05 9.42
CA LEU A 299 -21.33 -1.81 8.67
C LEU A 299 -22.85 -1.54 8.67
N ARG A 300 -23.28 -0.60 9.50
CA ARG A 300 -24.68 -0.20 9.54
C ARG A 300 -24.94 0.48 8.20
N THR A 301 -25.76 -0.16 7.38
CA THR A 301 -26.09 0.21 5.99
C THR A 301 -26.47 1.67 5.79
N ASP A 302 -26.89 2.39 6.82
CA ASP A 302 -27.28 3.79 6.74
C ASP A 302 -26.10 4.78 6.70
N HIS A 303 -24.88 4.35 7.06
CA HIS A 303 -23.65 5.14 6.94
C HIS A 303 -22.81 4.76 5.72
N ASP A 304 -23.08 3.60 5.11
CA ASP A 304 -22.23 3.02 4.07
C ASP A 304 -22.16 3.89 2.80
N ASN A 305 -23.28 4.49 2.40
CA ASN A 305 -23.29 5.34 1.20
C ASN A 305 -22.48 6.64 1.37
N ALA A 306 -22.52 7.25 2.56
CA ALA A 306 -21.73 8.44 2.86
C ALA A 306 -20.23 8.11 2.98
N PHE A 307 -19.92 6.91 3.50
CA PHE A 307 -18.58 6.40 3.66
C PHE A 307 -17.85 6.24 2.32
N PHE A 308 -18.53 5.71 1.30
CA PHE A 308 -17.96 5.51 -0.03
C PHE A 308 -17.87 6.78 -0.89
N ASN A 309 -18.48 7.89 -0.47
CA ASN A 309 -18.44 9.15 -1.21
C ASN A 309 -17.07 9.86 -1.18
N GLY A 310 -16.09 9.30 -0.48
CA GLY A 310 -14.77 9.90 -0.29
C GLY A 310 -14.75 10.96 0.82
N VAL A 311 -13.55 11.36 1.21
CA VAL A 311 -13.29 12.36 2.27
C VAL A 311 -12.78 13.62 1.60
N ARG A 312 -13.45 14.75 1.80
CA ARG A 312 -13.14 16.01 1.11
C ARG A 312 -12.16 16.87 1.88
N THR A 313 -12.22 16.79 3.21
CA THR A 313 -11.40 17.59 4.10
C THR A 313 -10.95 16.76 5.31
N GLU A 314 -9.91 17.21 5.97
CA GLU A 314 -9.40 16.60 7.20
C GLU A 314 -10.46 16.51 8.31
N ASN A 315 -11.44 17.43 8.32
CA ASN A 315 -12.51 17.42 9.32
C ASN A 315 -13.52 16.28 9.13
N GLU A 316 -13.62 15.74 7.91
CA GLU A 316 -14.47 14.59 7.59
C GLU A 316 -13.79 13.25 7.90
N MET A 317 -12.49 13.26 8.24
CA MET A 317 -11.74 12.05 8.55
C MET A 317 -12.35 11.30 9.74
N THR A 318 -12.48 10.00 9.56
CA THR A 318 -12.87 9.03 10.59
C THR A 318 -11.90 7.86 10.60
N GLY A 319 -11.89 7.06 11.65
CA GLY A 319 -11.03 5.87 11.70
C GLY A 319 -11.28 4.85 10.58
N SER A 320 -12.45 4.89 9.96
CA SER A 320 -12.80 4.03 8.84
C SER A 320 -12.41 4.59 7.47
N SER A 321 -12.02 5.87 7.38
CA SER A 321 -11.65 6.50 6.11
C SER A 321 -10.43 5.88 5.44
N LEU A 322 -9.51 5.27 6.21
CA LEU A 322 -8.36 4.51 5.74
C LEU A 322 -8.58 2.99 5.86
N SER A 323 -9.81 2.51 5.88
CA SER A 323 -10.07 1.08 5.89
C SER A 323 -9.73 0.42 4.55
N LEU A 324 -9.40 -0.86 4.61
CA LEU A 324 -9.10 -1.64 3.41
C LEU A 324 -10.27 -1.63 2.41
N GLN A 325 -11.52 -1.67 2.90
CA GLN A 325 -12.73 -1.61 2.09
C GLN A 325 -12.87 -0.28 1.34
N MET A 326 -12.61 0.83 2.05
CA MET A 326 -12.69 2.16 1.47
C MET A 326 -11.66 2.32 0.35
N LEU A 327 -10.41 1.93 0.63
CA LEU A 327 -9.32 2.01 -0.34
C LEU A 327 -9.54 1.09 -1.54
N ALA A 328 -10.09 -0.11 -1.32
CA ALA A 328 -10.49 -1.01 -2.40
C ALA A 328 -11.55 -0.34 -3.30
N HIS A 329 -12.60 0.20 -2.71
CA HIS A 329 -13.63 0.91 -3.47
C HIS A 329 -13.07 2.12 -4.23
N GLN A 330 -12.22 2.94 -3.59
CA GLN A 330 -11.61 4.12 -4.22
C GLN A 330 -10.70 3.76 -5.39
N SER A 331 -10.06 2.62 -5.37
CA SER A 331 -9.20 2.15 -6.47
C SER A 331 -9.97 1.48 -7.62
N GLY A 332 -11.30 1.34 -7.50
CA GLY A 332 -12.14 0.61 -8.46
C GLY A 332 -12.10 -0.91 -8.30
N GLY A 333 -11.56 -1.40 -7.19
CA GLY A 333 -11.53 -2.82 -6.86
C GLY A 333 -12.82 -3.35 -6.24
N GLN A 334 -12.77 -4.59 -5.81
CA GLN A 334 -13.89 -5.32 -5.25
C GLN A 334 -13.71 -5.53 -3.73
N VAL A 335 -14.82 -5.59 -3.02
CA VAL A 335 -14.88 -6.01 -1.62
C VAL A 335 -15.72 -7.29 -1.58
N LEU A 336 -15.07 -8.44 -1.38
CA LEU A 336 -15.70 -9.76 -1.38
C LEU A 336 -15.74 -10.29 0.06
N ILE A 337 -16.92 -10.76 0.49
CA ILE A 337 -17.19 -11.03 1.91
C ILE A 337 -17.72 -12.45 2.13
N ASP A 338 -18.22 -13.11 1.10
CA ASP A 338 -18.93 -14.38 1.23
C ASP A 338 -18.03 -15.61 1.54
N GLY A 339 -16.73 -15.49 1.37
CA GLY A 339 -15.63 -16.31 1.90
C GLY A 339 -15.79 -17.82 2.02
N LYS A 340 -16.69 -18.43 1.25
CA LYS A 340 -16.82 -19.88 1.27
C LYS A 340 -15.76 -20.55 0.43
N ASP A 341 -15.38 -19.89 -0.67
CA ASP A 341 -14.43 -20.41 -1.65
C ASP A 341 -13.44 -19.31 -2.04
N LEU A 342 -12.41 -19.13 -1.22
CA LEU A 342 -11.39 -18.09 -1.40
C LEU A 342 -10.71 -18.16 -2.78
N ASP A 343 -10.51 -19.36 -3.30
CA ASP A 343 -9.94 -19.58 -4.63
C ASP A 343 -10.84 -19.05 -5.76
N ALA A 344 -12.16 -19.18 -5.62
CA ALA A 344 -13.12 -18.62 -6.58
C ALA A 344 -13.17 -17.08 -6.49
N GLU A 345 -13.10 -16.51 -5.29
CA GLU A 345 -13.05 -15.06 -5.09
C GLU A 345 -11.75 -14.46 -5.63
N ILE A 346 -10.61 -15.11 -5.41
CA ILE A 346 -9.33 -14.71 -6.04
C ILE A 346 -9.44 -14.76 -7.55
N ALA A 347 -10.03 -15.84 -8.11
CA ALA A 347 -10.22 -15.96 -9.55
C ALA A 347 -11.11 -14.84 -10.12
N GLN A 348 -12.14 -14.43 -9.38
CA GLN A 348 -12.99 -13.29 -9.73
C GLN A 348 -12.18 -11.98 -9.78
N CYS A 349 -11.35 -11.70 -8.77
CA CYS A 349 -10.48 -10.51 -8.75
C CYS A 349 -9.47 -10.55 -9.92
N VAL A 350 -8.86 -11.71 -10.18
CA VAL A 350 -7.90 -11.88 -11.28
C VAL A 350 -8.55 -11.69 -12.65
N ALA A 351 -9.85 -11.97 -12.79
CA ALA A 351 -10.58 -11.74 -14.03
C ALA A 351 -10.58 -10.25 -14.42
N ASP A 352 -10.51 -9.32 -13.46
CA ASP A 352 -10.40 -7.88 -13.70
C ASP A 352 -9.11 -7.47 -14.43
N ALA A 353 -8.09 -8.32 -14.39
CA ALA A 353 -6.87 -8.12 -15.16
C ALA A 353 -7.01 -8.45 -16.65
N GLN A 354 -8.05 -9.17 -17.06
CA GLN A 354 -8.16 -9.69 -18.44
C GLN A 354 -8.48 -8.62 -19.47
N LEU A 355 -9.44 -7.76 -19.16
CA LEU A 355 -9.89 -6.70 -20.06
C LEU A 355 -10.27 -5.45 -19.26
N TYR A 356 -9.75 -4.33 -19.69
CA TYR A 356 -10.14 -3.02 -19.17
C TYR A 356 -10.01 -1.96 -20.26
N TYR A 357 -10.61 -0.80 -20.03
CA TYR A 357 -10.50 0.37 -20.89
C TYR A 357 -9.62 1.42 -20.20
N ALA A 358 -8.53 1.79 -20.84
CA ALA A 358 -7.70 2.90 -20.37
C ALA A 358 -8.26 4.19 -20.97
N LEU A 359 -8.80 5.04 -20.10
CA LEU A 359 -9.31 6.37 -20.43
C LEU A 359 -8.35 7.41 -19.89
N SER A 360 -8.18 8.54 -20.60
CA SER A 360 -7.51 9.69 -20.00
C SER A 360 -8.29 10.97 -20.22
N PHE A 361 -8.10 11.92 -19.31
CA PHE A 361 -8.62 13.29 -19.44
C PHE A 361 -7.62 14.27 -18.85
N GLU A 362 -7.74 15.54 -19.26
CA GLU A 362 -6.91 16.62 -18.76
C GLU A 362 -7.45 17.14 -17.43
N LEU A 363 -6.55 17.35 -16.45
CA LEU A 363 -6.90 17.99 -15.19
C LEU A 363 -7.38 19.43 -15.42
N PRO A 364 -8.35 19.91 -14.62
CA PRO A 364 -8.71 21.33 -14.61
C PRO A 364 -7.50 22.18 -14.22
N GLN A 365 -7.31 23.32 -14.86
CA GLN A 365 -6.17 24.24 -14.62
C GLN A 365 -6.10 24.85 -13.21
N ALA A 366 -7.09 24.63 -12.36
CA ALA A 366 -7.21 25.25 -11.04
C ALA A 366 -7.46 24.22 -9.92
N VAL A 367 -6.76 23.08 -9.96
CA VAL A 367 -6.80 22.12 -8.85
C VAL A 367 -5.85 22.63 -7.76
N ASN A 368 -6.41 22.91 -6.57
CA ASN A 368 -5.59 23.28 -5.43
C ASN A 368 -4.98 22.02 -4.80
N PRO A 369 -3.79 22.12 -4.16
CA PRO A 369 -3.22 21.01 -3.42
C PRO A 369 -4.20 20.45 -2.38
N GLY A 370 -4.39 19.13 -2.39
CA GLY A 370 -5.32 18.44 -1.50
C GLY A 370 -6.81 18.61 -1.82
N GLU A 371 -7.17 19.34 -2.88
CA GLU A 371 -8.57 19.48 -3.32
C GLU A 371 -9.11 18.11 -3.75
N PHE A 372 -10.23 17.70 -3.15
CA PHE A 372 -10.91 16.45 -3.47
C PHE A 372 -11.71 16.56 -4.76
N HIS A 373 -11.51 15.60 -5.65
CA HIS A 373 -12.27 15.43 -6.88
C HIS A 373 -12.97 14.08 -6.91
N SER A 374 -14.30 14.08 -7.02
CA SER A 374 -15.05 12.85 -7.25
C SER A 374 -15.08 12.51 -8.73
N LEU A 375 -14.81 11.25 -9.07
CA LEU A 375 -14.85 10.72 -10.43
C LEU A 375 -15.99 9.75 -10.59
N VAL A 376 -16.77 9.93 -11.65
CA VAL A 376 -17.81 9.00 -12.04
C VAL A 376 -17.67 8.70 -13.53
N VAL A 377 -17.45 7.43 -13.86
CA VAL A 377 -17.48 6.95 -15.24
C VAL A 377 -18.74 6.12 -15.43
N MET A 378 -19.51 6.44 -16.44
CA MET A 378 -20.74 5.73 -16.81
C MET A 378 -20.61 5.17 -18.21
N ALA A 379 -21.19 4.01 -18.47
CA ALA A 379 -21.45 3.51 -19.81
C ALA A 379 -22.86 3.94 -20.27
N ASP A 380 -23.05 4.14 -21.57
CA ASP A 380 -24.34 4.51 -22.14
C ASP A 380 -25.41 3.44 -21.90
N ASP A 381 -25.02 2.16 -21.86
CA ASP A 381 -25.91 1.07 -21.49
C ASP A 381 -26.02 0.94 -19.96
N PRO A 382 -27.16 1.26 -19.33
CA PRO A 382 -27.37 1.19 -17.89
C PRO A 382 -27.40 -0.25 -17.34
N ALA A 383 -27.38 -1.26 -18.21
CA ALA A 383 -27.27 -2.65 -17.79
C ALA A 383 -25.83 -3.07 -17.45
N LEU A 384 -24.88 -2.23 -17.80
CA LEU A 384 -23.45 -2.46 -17.54
C LEU A 384 -23.04 -1.89 -16.18
N THR A 385 -22.16 -2.61 -15.51
CA THR A 385 -21.51 -2.15 -14.30
C THR A 385 -20.12 -1.62 -14.64
N VAL A 386 -19.84 -0.39 -14.21
CA VAL A 386 -18.56 0.27 -14.43
C VAL A 386 -17.84 0.43 -13.11
N ARG A 387 -16.58 0.02 -13.05
CA ARG A 387 -15.69 0.21 -11.89
C ARG A 387 -14.39 0.88 -12.33
N THR A 388 -13.93 1.86 -11.58
CA THR A 388 -12.68 2.59 -11.77
C THR A 388 -12.34 3.38 -10.51
N ASN A 389 -11.23 4.10 -10.50
CA ASN A 389 -10.95 5.05 -9.43
C ASN A 389 -12.13 6.02 -9.26
N THR A 390 -12.58 6.20 -8.02
CA THR A 390 -13.75 7.03 -7.70
C THR A 390 -13.40 8.45 -7.30
N SER A 391 -12.11 8.73 -7.09
CA SER A 391 -11.63 10.05 -6.67
C SER A 391 -10.14 10.23 -6.94
N TYR A 392 -9.71 11.48 -6.86
CA TYR A 392 -8.31 11.89 -6.74
C TYR A 392 -8.21 13.17 -5.91
N TYR A 393 -7.01 13.50 -5.46
CA TYR A 393 -6.72 14.73 -4.74
C TYR A 393 -5.76 15.59 -5.56
N GLY A 394 -5.97 16.89 -5.56
CA GLY A 394 -5.08 17.84 -6.20
C GLY A 394 -3.65 17.72 -5.65
N GLU A 395 -2.67 17.74 -6.55
CA GLU A 395 -1.26 17.69 -6.19
C GLU A 395 -0.71 19.09 -5.93
N PRO A 396 0.33 19.24 -5.06
CA PRO A 396 0.92 20.53 -4.72
C PRO A 396 1.70 21.18 -5.87
#